data_2f21732a031a461b916ff68e336d62b8
#
_entry.id   2f21732a031a461b916ff68e336d62b8
#
_cell.length_a   1.000
_cell.length_b   1.000
_cell.length_c   1.000
_cell.angle_alpha   90.00
_cell.angle_beta   90.00
_cell.angle_gamma   90.00
#
_symmetry.space_group_name_H-M   'P 1'
#
loop_
_entity.id
_entity.type
_entity.pdbx_description
1 polymer ?
#
loop_
_entity_poly.entity_id
_entity_poly.type
_entity_poly.pdbx_seq_one_letter_code
_entity_poly.pdbx_strand_id
1 'polypeptide(L)'
;YLSHGFIIFNPDVRFTDGYPGESCYNCVMPGITSLIAKGYVNEKAIGAQGHSWGGYQVAYLATRTQLFAAIESGAPVVNMLSAYGGIRWGSGLNRSMQYEHGQSRIGGNIWEMPLQYIENSPLFNMDKVTTPILIMHNDADGHVPWYQGIEYFIALKRLQKPAWLLNYTGEPHWPMRLANRIDFQKRMFQFFNHYLQNAPMPKWMNEGVPAEDQDFELGY
;
A
#
# COMPACT_ATOMS: atom_id res chain seq x y z
N TYR A 1 -16.98 -5.83 -3.47
CA TYR A 1 -17.23 -4.49 -2.94
C TYR A 1 -18.54 -3.91 -3.44
N LEU A 2 -18.77 -3.79 -4.76
CA LEU A 2 -20.00 -3.18 -5.32
C LEU A 2 -21.30 -3.80 -4.77
N SER A 3 -21.36 -5.12 -4.68
CA SER A 3 -22.51 -5.86 -4.11
C SER A 3 -22.72 -5.63 -2.60
N HIS A 4 -21.78 -4.96 -1.94
CA HIS A 4 -21.80 -4.67 -0.50
C HIS A 4 -21.86 -3.17 -0.19
N GLY A 5 -22.37 -2.38 -1.13
CA GLY A 5 -22.65 -0.97 -0.91
C GLY A 5 -21.46 -0.02 -1.09
N PHE A 6 -20.34 -0.49 -1.64
CA PHE A 6 -19.20 0.38 -1.96
C PHE A 6 -19.33 0.98 -3.36
N ILE A 7 -18.86 2.19 -3.52
CA ILE A 7 -18.60 2.82 -4.81
C ILE A 7 -17.13 2.60 -5.14
N ILE A 8 -16.84 2.18 -6.37
CA ILE A 8 -15.46 1.96 -6.84
C ILE A 8 -15.09 3.07 -7.83
N PHE A 9 -14.00 3.75 -7.54
CA PHE A 9 -13.37 4.72 -8.41
C PHE A 9 -11.94 4.28 -8.74
N ASN A 10 -11.63 4.12 -10.02
CA ASN A 10 -10.33 3.69 -10.51
C ASN A 10 -9.81 4.73 -11.51
N PRO A 11 -9.07 5.75 -11.04
CA PRO A 11 -8.55 6.80 -11.92
C PRO A 11 -7.29 6.36 -12.67
N ASP A 12 -7.11 6.89 -13.88
CA ASP A 12 -5.84 6.85 -14.57
C ASP A 12 -4.86 7.87 -13.98
N VAL A 13 -3.57 7.53 -13.98
CA VAL A 13 -2.50 8.43 -13.55
C VAL A 13 -1.60 8.79 -14.72
N ARG A 14 -1.54 10.08 -15.05
CA ARG A 14 -0.56 10.63 -15.99
C ARG A 14 0.69 11.04 -15.22
N PHE A 15 1.84 10.52 -15.64
CA PHE A 15 3.10 10.75 -14.94
C PHE A 15 3.89 11.90 -15.55
N THR A 16 4.48 12.71 -14.68
CA THR A 16 5.57 13.63 -14.96
C THR A 16 6.86 12.99 -14.47
N ASP A 17 7.87 12.93 -15.31
CA ASP A 17 9.18 12.36 -14.96
C ASP A 17 9.78 13.13 -13.77
N GLY A 18 10.41 12.42 -12.86
CA GLY A 18 10.93 12.94 -11.60
C GLY A 18 9.90 13.03 -10.46
N TYR A 19 8.60 12.95 -10.75
CA TYR A 19 7.53 13.23 -9.78
C TYR A 19 6.41 12.16 -9.77
N PRO A 20 6.74 10.87 -9.66
CA PRO A 20 5.72 9.81 -9.74
C PRO A 20 4.67 9.88 -8.63
N GLY A 21 5.08 10.24 -7.41
CA GLY A 21 4.15 10.37 -6.28
C GLY A 21 3.22 11.56 -6.42
N GLU A 22 3.76 12.73 -6.76
CA GLU A 22 2.97 13.93 -7.01
C GLU A 22 2.02 13.76 -8.20
N SER A 23 2.47 13.08 -9.25
CA SER A 23 1.63 12.72 -10.40
C SER A 23 0.40 11.91 -9.98
N CYS A 24 0.58 10.94 -9.09
CA CYS A 24 -0.55 10.19 -8.53
C CYS A 24 -1.48 11.13 -7.76
N TYR A 25 -0.96 11.94 -6.87
CA TYR A 25 -1.75 12.89 -6.07
C TYR A 25 -2.58 13.82 -6.97
N ASN A 26 -1.94 14.43 -7.98
CA ASN A 26 -2.57 15.39 -8.89
C ASN A 26 -3.63 14.77 -9.82
N CYS A 27 -3.61 13.45 -10.03
CA CYS A 27 -4.65 12.75 -10.78
C CYS A 27 -5.80 12.25 -9.89
N VAL A 28 -5.46 11.68 -8.73
CA VAL A 28 -6.42 11.02 -7.85
C VAL A 28 -7.27 12.04 -7.09
N MET A 29 -6.64 13.05 -6.48
CA MET A 29 -7.34 13.98 -5.59
C MET A 29 -8.42 14.82 -6.29
N PRO A 30 -8.20 15.41 -7.47
CA PRO A 30 -9.27 16.13 -8.18
C PRO A 30 -10.44 15.23 -8.54
N GLY A 31 -10.18 13.97 -8.92
CA GLY A 31 -11.22 12.99 -9.21
C GLY A 31 -12.10 12.71 -8.00
N ILE A 32 -11.50 12.46 -6.84
CA ILE A 32 -12.23 12.23 -5.58
C ILE A 32 -13.02 13.48 -5.19
N THR A 33 -12.39 14.68 -5.24
CA THR A 33 -13.06 15.94 -4.92
C THR A 33 -14.29 16.16 -5.82
N SER A 34 -14.15 15.87 -7.11
CA SER A 34 -15.28 15.95 -8.06
C SER A 34 -16.41 14.99 -7.70
N LEU A 35 -16.09 13.78 -7.24
CA LEU A 35 -17.11 12.81 -6.80
C LEU A 35 -17.81 13.26 -5.52
N ILE A 36 -17.05 13.77 -4.54
CA ILE A 36 -17.62 14.34 -3.30
C ILE A 36 -18.60 15.47 -3.63
N ALA A 37 -18.20 16.38 -4.53
CA ALA A 37 -19.03 17.52 -4.95
C ALA A 37 -20.38 17.11 -5.57
N LYS A 38 -20.52 15.87 -6.06
CA LYS A 38 -21.79 15.32 -6.57
C LYS A 38 -22.79 14.98 -5.46
N GLY A 39 -22.37 14.95 -4.19
CA GLY A 39 -23.24 14.83 -3.02
C GLY A 39 -23.71 13.41 -2.66
N TYR A 40 -23.26 12.36 -3.36
CA TYR A 40 -23.62 10.98 -3.04
C TYR A 40 -22.49 10.16 -2.40
N VAL A 41 -21.30 10.75 -2.26
CA VAL A 41 -20.15 10.11 -1.62
C VAL A 41 -20.07 10.56 -0.16
N ASN A 42 -19.93 9.59 0.75
CA ASN A 42 -19.60 9.90 2.14
C ASN A 42 -18.11 10.22 2.26
N GLU A 43 -17.75 11.48 2.37
CA GLU A 43 -16.37 11.95 2.46
C GLU A 43 -15.60 11.42 3.67
N LYS A 44 -16.31 10.99 4.73
CA LYS A 44 -15.69 10.38 5.93
C LYS A 44 -15.44 8.88 5.81
N ALA A 45 -15.90 8.26 4.72
CA ALA A 45 -15.81 6.83 4.48
C ALA A 45 -15.16 6.52 3.13
N ILE A 46 -14.05 7.19 2.84
CA ILE A 46 -13.25 6.97 1.63
C ILE A 46 -12.05 6.12 1.98
N GLY A 47 -11.90 4.97 1.34
CA GLY A 47 -10.72 4.13 1.44
C GLY A 47 -9.90 4.16 0.16
N ALA A 48 -8.62 3.79 0.26
CA ALA A 48 -7.78 3.57 -0.92
C ALA A 48 -7.16 2.17 -0.87
N GLN A 49 -7.01 1.56 -2.04
CA GLN A 49 -6.41 0.26 -2.22
C GLN A 49 -5.45 0.29 -3.40
N GLY A 50 -4.29 -0.33 -3.24
CA GLY A 50 -3.34 -0.45 -4.32
C GLY A 50 -2.34 -1.58 -4.11
N HIS A 51 -1.97 -2.25 -5.20
CA HIS A 51 -0.99 -3.33 -5.17
C HIS A 51 0.24 -2.98 -5.99
N SER A 52 1.44 -3.39 -5.53
CA SER A 52 2.70 -3.16 -6.23
C SER A 52 2.99 -1.67 -6.42
N TRP A 53 3.02 -1.19 -7.65
CA TRP A 53 3.12 0.25 -7.93
C TRP A 53 1.90 1.03 -7.40
N GLY A 54 0.70 0.42 -7.43
CA GLY A 54 -0.48 0.97 -6.75
C GLY A 54 -0.31 1.02 -5.24
N GLY A 55 0.36 0.02 -4.64
CA GLY A 55 0.74 0.03 -3.22
C GLY A 55 1.66 1.20 -2.87
N TYR A 56 2.65 1.50 -3.71
CA TYR A 56 3.46 2.71 -3.61
C TYR A 56 2.60 3.98 -3.67
N GLN A 57 1.69 4.05 -4.65
CA GLN A 57 0.84 5.22 -4.86
C GLN A 57 -0.02 5.53 -3.62
N VAL A 58 -0.70 4.52 -3.05
CA VAL A 58 -1.53 4.73 -1.86
C VAL A 58 -0.69 5.02 -0.61
N ALA A 59 0.51 4.44 -0.49
CA ALA A 59 1.45 4.78 0.58
C ALA A 59 1.94 6.23 0.46
N TYR A 60 2.20 6.72 -0.75
CA TYR A 60 2.54 8.11 -0.98
C TYR A 60 1.38 9.05 -0.64
N LEU A 61 0.17 8.73 -1.10
CA LEU A 61 -1.04 9.50 -0.77
C LEU A 61 -1.27 9.61 0.74
N ALA A 62 -1.04 8.53 1.50
CA ALA A 62 -1.15 8.54 2.97
C ALA A 62 -0.26 9.59 3.63
N THR A 63 0.87 9.95 3.02
CA THR A 63 1.78 10.99 3.54
C THR A 63 1.39 12.41 3.12
N ARG A 64 0.45 12.56 2.18
CA ARG A 64 0.10 13.86 1.56
C ARG A 64 -1.31 14.33 1.86
N THR A 65 -2.20 13.46 2.32
CA THR A 65 -3.59 13.81 2.64
C THR A 65 -4.13 12.97 3.78
N GLN A 66 -5.08 13.52 4.51
CA GLN A 66 -5.83 12.84 5.57
C GLN A 66 -7.25 12.45 5.13
N LEU A 67 -7.52 12.49 3.82
CA LEU A 67 -8.85 12.23 3.28
C LEU A 67 -9.29 10.76 3.47
N PHE A 68 -8.34 9.83 3.48
CA PHE A 68 -8.67 8.41 3.52
C PHE A 68 -8.89 7.93 4.97
N ALA A 69 -10.05 7.32 5.22
CA ALA A 69 -10.36 6.69 6.50
C ALA A 69 -9.61 5.36 6.70
N ALA A 70 -9.19 4.69 5.61
CA ALA A 70 -8.43 3.45 5.63
C ALA A 70 -7.67 3.25 4.31
N ILE A 71 -6.48 2.65 4.37
CA ILE A 71 -5.68 2.33 3.18
C ILE A 71 -5.19 0.90 3.26
N GLU A 72 -5.38 0.13 2.17
CA GLU A 72 -4.68 -1.13 1.93
C GLU A 72 -3.56 -0.93 0.91
N SER A 73 -2.35 -1.38 1.25
CA SER A 73 -1.14 -1.21 0.47
C SER A 73 -0.43 -2.56 0.29
N GLY A 74 -0.72 -3.21 -0.84
CA GLY A 74 -0.17 -4.53 -1.17
C GLY A 74 1.20 -4.43 -1.84
N ALA A 75 2.18 -5.20 -1.35
CA ALA A 75 3.54 -5.32 -1.89
C ALA A 75 4.15 -3.97 -2.34
N PRO A 76 4.08 -2.92 -1.49
CA PRO A 76 4.46 -1.56 -1.87
C PRO A 76 5.97 -1.37 -2.00
N VAL A 77 6.38 -0.40 -2.79
CA VAL A 77 7.69 0.25 -2.65
C VAL A 77 7.51 1.49 -1.77
N VAL A 78 8.25 1.59 -0.67
CA VAL A 78 8.18 2.75 0.23
C VAL A 78 9.51 3.48 0.40
N ASN A 79 10.61 2.82 0.05
CA ASN A 79 11.95 3.35 0.11
C ASN A 79 12.67 3.06 -1.22
N MET A 80 12.68 4.02 -2.11
CA MET A 80 13.29 3.86 -3.43
C MET A 80 14.83 3.75 -3.35
N LEU A 81 15.46 4.23 -2.27
CA LEU A 81 16.91 4.10 -2.08
C LEU A 81 17.30 2.64 -1.80
N SER A 82 16.65 1.98 -0.82
CA SER A 82 16.93 0.58 -0.53
C SER A 82 16.45 -0.35 -1.63
N ALA A 83 15.35 0.00 -2.32
CA ALA A 83 14.83 -0.79 -3.42
C ALA A 83 15.65 -0.67 -4.71
N TYR A 84 16.36 0.43 -4.93
CA TYR A 84 17.15 0.70 -6.14
C TYR A 84 18.23 -0.37 -6.39
N GLY A 85 18.99 -0.74 -5.35
CA GLY A 85 20.01 -1.80 -5.43
C GLY A 85 19.45 -3.23 -5.36
N GLY A 86 18.13 -3.40 -5.33
CA GLY A 86 17.50 -4.72 -5.23
C GLY A 86 17.54 -5.50 -6.53
N ILE A 87 17.25 -6.79 -6.41
CA ILE A 87 17.14 -7.73 -7.54
C ILE A 87 15.67 -8.15 -7.70
N ARG A 88 15.19 -8.20 -8.93
CA ARG A 88 13.94 -8.90 -9.28
C ARG A 88 14.25 -10.39 -9.44
N TRP A 89 14.18 -11.13 -8.35
CA TRP A 89 14.58 -12.53 -8.31
C TRP A 89 13.86 -13.42 -9.33
N GLY A 90 12.62 -13.08 -9.69
CA GLY A 90 11.88 -13.80 -10.73
C GLY A 90 12.47 -13.66 -12.13
N SER A 91 13.32 -12.66 -12.39
CA SER A 91 13.94 -12.41 -13.71
C SER A 91 15.47 -12.28 -13.65
N GLY A 92 16.06 -12.16 -12.46
CA GLY A 92 17.49 -11.91 -12.27
C GLY A 92 17.95 -10.49 -12.60
N LEU A 93 17.05 -9.59 -12.97
CA LEU A 93 17.39 -8.19 -13.33
C LEU A 93 17.53 -7.35 -12.08
N ASN A 94 18.52 -6.44 -12.05
CA ASN A 94 18.59 -5.40 -11.03
C ASN A 94 17.43 -4.40 -11.23
N ARG A 95 17.14 -3.61 -10.20
CA ARG A 95 15.99 -2.72 -10.20
C ARG A 95 16.32 -1.27 -10.62
N SER A 96 17.59 -0.89 -10.75
CA SER A 96 18.00 0.49 -11.00
C SER A 96 17.30 1.09 -12.21
N MET A 97 17.33 0.41 -13.36
CA MET A 97 16.68 0.88 -14.60
C MET A 97 15.18 1.12 -14.44
N GLN A 98 14.50 0.33 -13.58
CA GLN A 98 13.08 0.52 -13.30
C GLN A 98 12.82 1.86 -12.61
N TYR A 99 13.73 2.29 -11.72
CA TYR A 99 13.60 3.57 -11.02
C TYR A 99 14.02 4.74 -11.90
N GLU A 100 15.11 4.60 -12.63
CA GLU A 100 15.66 5.67 -13.48
C GLU A 100 14.69 6.05 -14.62
N HIS A 101 14.41 5.11 -15.52
CA HIS A 101 13.71 5.38 -16.78
C HIS A 101 12.51 4.43 -17.02
N GLY A 102 12.29 3.45 -16.15
CA GLY A 102 11.17 2.52 -16.25
C GLY A 102 9.91 3.03 -15.54
N GLN A 103 9.26 2.15 -14.79
CA GLN A 103 7.97 2.41 -14.16
C GLN A 103 7.99 3.62 -13.22
N SER A 104 9.08 3.83 -12.48
CA SER A 104 9.17 4.88 -11.46
C SER A 104 9.51 6.25 -12.01
N ARG A 105 10.16 6.33 -13.17
CA ARG A 105 10.38 7.57 -13.93
C ARG A 105 11.05 8.68 -13.13
N ILE A 106 12.05 8.37 -12.31
CA ILE A 106 12.79 9.39 -11.56
C ILE A 106 13.61 10.28 -12.52
N GLY A 107 14.10 9.70 -13.62
CA GLY A 107 14.80 10.44 -14.67
C GLY A 107 16.32 10.38 -14.63
N GLY A 108 16.91 9.77 -13.59
CA GLY A 108 18.34 9.57 -13.43
C GLY A 108 18.64 8.65 -12.26
N ASN A 109 19.93 8.36 -12.04
CA ASN A 109 20.36 7.48 -10.97
C ASN A 109 20.37 8.16 -9.59
N ILE A 110 20.55 7.36 -8.52
CA ILE A 110 20.47 7.87 -7.13
C ILE A 110 21.57 8.88 -6.78
N TRP A 111 22.70 8.89 -7.47
CA TRP A 111 23.79 9.84 -7.23
C TRP A 111 23.59 11.16 -7.97
N GLU A 112 22.87 11.14 -9.09
CA GLU A 112 22.50 12.33 -9.86
C GLU A 112 21.27 13.03 -9.27
N MET A 113 20.30 12.26 -8.79
CA MET A 113 19.00 12.77 -8.35
C MET A 113 18.61 12.29 -6.92
N PRO A 114 19.50 12.39 -5.92
CA PRO A 114 19.26 11.82 -4.58
C PRO A 114 18.00 12.40 -3.91
N LEU A 115 17.73 13.67 -4.08
CA LEU A 115 16.58 14.34 -3.47
C LEU A 115 15.25 13.84 -4.05
N GLN A 116 15.18 13.56 -5.35
CA GLN A 116 14.00 12.99 -5.99
C GLN A 116 13.70 11.59 -5.47
N TYR A 117 14.74 10.76 -5.23
CA TYR A 117 14.55 9.44 -4.62
C TYR A 117 14.01 9.55 -3.19
N ILE A 118 14.52 10.48 -2.39
CA ILE A 118 14.05 10.73 -1.01
C ILE A 118 12.60 11.25 -1.04
N GLU A 119 12.33 12.27 -1.83
CA GLU A 119 11.01 12.91 -1.90
C GLU A 119 9.91 11.96 -2.38
N ASN A 120 10.22 11.09 -3.34
CA ASN A 120 9.29 10.10 -3.85
C ASN A 120 9.27 8.80 -3.02
N SER A 121 10.00 8.72 -1.91
CA SER A 121 9.95 7.59 -0.98
C SER A 121 9.03 7.91 0.20
N PRO A 122 7.83 7.30 0.28
CA PRO A 122 6.90 7.53 1.37
C PRO A 122 7.52 7.37 2.76
N LEU A 123 8.50 6.47 2.90
CA LEU A 123 9.15 6.14 4.18
C LEU A 123 9.63 7.38 4.94
N PHE A 124 10.18 8.38 4.24
CA PHE A 124 10.72 9.58 4.87
C PHE A 124 9.66 10.61 5.32
N ASN A 125 8.38 10.30 5.08
CA ASN A 125 7.25 11.14 5.47
C ASN A 125 6.19 10.37 6.27
N MET A 126 6.54 9.21 6.87
CA MET A 126 5.60 8.38 7.64
C MET A 126 5.09 9.04 8.93
N ASP A 127 5.81 10.01 9.44
CA ASP A 127 5.38 10.86 10.57
C ASP A 127 4.06 11.58 10.28
N LYS A 128 3.80 11.93 9.02
CA LYS A 128 2.58 12.63 8.57
C LYS A 128 1.35 11.71 8.41
N VAL A 129 1.55 10.39 8.40
CA VAL A 129 0.46 9.42 8.25
C VAL A 129 -0.42 9.42 9.49
N THR A 130 -1.73 9.56 9.30
CA THR A 130 -2.75 9.43 10.35
C THR A 130 -3.73 8.31 10.04
N THR A 131 -3.84 7.94 8.79
CA THR A 131 -4.75 6.90 8.29
C THR A 131 -4.30 5.50 8.73
N PRO A 132 -5.20 4.63 9.20
CA PRO A 132 -4.92 3.22 9.42
C PRO A 132 -4.47 2.51 8.13
N ILE A 133 -3.40 1.72 8.21
CA ILE A 133 -2.78 1.06 7.05
C ILE A 133 -2.81 -0.46 7.22
N LEU A 134 -3.41 -1.17 6.27
CA LEU A 134 -3.24 -2.61 6.09
C LEU A 134 -2.19 -2.85 5.02
N ILE A 135 -1.12 -3.55 5.37
CA ILE A 135 -0.04 -3.91 4.45
C ILE A 135 -0.17 -5.40 4.15
N MET A 136 -0.08 -5.79 2.88
CA MET A 136 0.15 -7.18 2.50
C MET A 136 1.49 -7.27 1.76
N HIS A 137 2.44 -8.06 2.25
CA HIS A 137 3.70 -8.28 1.55
C HIS A 137 4.27 -9.65 1.90
N ASN A 138 4.51 -10.45 0.89
CA ASN A 138 4.93 -11.85 1.06
C ASN A 138 6.46 -11.99 1.03
N ASP A 139 6.97 -12.95 1.78
CA ASP A 139 8.41 -13.16 1.96
C ASP A 139 9.13 -13.76 0.74
N ALA A 140 8.40 -14.42 -0.16
CA ALA A 140 8.94 -14.94 -1.43
C ALA A 140 8.66 -14.00 -2.63
N ASP A 141 8.40 -12.72 -2.37
CA ASP A 141 8.17 -11.73 -3.43
C ASP A 141 9.42 -11.54 -4.30
N GLY A 142 9.34 -12.03 -5.54
CA GLY A 142 10.41 -11.93 -6.55
C GLY A 142 10.38 -10.64 -7.37
N HIS A 143 9.45 -9.71 -7.11
CA HIS A 143 9.28 -8.46 -7.86
C HIS A 143 9.62 -7.23 -7.02
N VAL A 144 9.03 -7.10 -5.84
CA VAL A 144 9.33 -6.04 -4.88
C VAL A 144 10.02 -6.66 -3.67
N PRO A 145 11.21 -6.18 -3.28
CA PRO A 145 11.91 -6.76 -2.14
C PRO A 145 11.04 -6.77 -0.88
N TRP A 146 10.92 -7.92 -0.24
CA TRP A 146 10.12 -8.15 0.96
C TRP A 146 10.39 -7.12 2.08
N TYR A 147 11.64 -6.70 2.24
CA TYR A 147 11.97 -5.71 3.26
C TYR A 147 11.31 -4.33 3.04
N GLN A 148 10.77 -4.03 1.87
CA GLN A 148 9.98 -2.82 1.64
C GLN A 148 8.70 -2.82 2.51
N GLY A 149 8.04 -3.96 2.63
CA GLY A 149 6.90 -4.13 3.55
C GLY A 149 7.32 -4.06 5.01
N ILE A 150 8.48 -4.63 5.35
CA ILE A 150 9.05 -4.56 6.71
C ILE A 150 9.40 -3.12 7.07
N GLU A 151 10.13 -2.39 6.21
CA GLU A 151 10.47 -0.98 6.43
C GLU A 151 9.20 -0.13 6.66
N TYR A 152 8.16 -0.36 5.86
CA TYR A 152 6.88 0.33 6.00
C TYR A 152 6.22 0.06 7.35
N PHE A 153 6.04 -1.21 7.68
CA PHE A 153 5.39 -1.63 8.92
C PHE A 153 6.14 -1.15 10.16
N ILE A 154 7.47 -1.34 10.19
CA ILE A 154 8.30 -0.93 11.33
C ILE A 154 8.28 0.60 11.51
N ALA A 155 8.35 1.37 10.42
CA ALA A 155 8.25 2.83 10.50
C ALA A 155 6.91 3.27 11.11
N LEU A 156 5.79 2.72 10.63
CA LEU A 156 4.47 3.04 11.18
C LEU A 156 4.34 2.64 12.65
N LYS A 157 4.79 1.42 13.01
CA LYS A 157 4.76 0.96 14.41
C LYS A 157 5.66 1.78 15.32
N ARG A 158 6.86 2.16 14.85
CA ARG A 158 7.78 3.03 15.60
C ARG A 158 7.17 4.41 15.89
N LEU A 159 6.37 4.91 14.95
CA LEU A 159 5.63 6.17 15.06
C LEU A 159 4.25 6.02 15.72
N GLN A 160 3.95 4.84 16.30
CA GLN A 160 2.69 4.53 16.97
C GLN A 160 1.44 4.72 16.08
N LYS A 161 1.59 4.49 14.77
CA LYS A 161 0.49 4.56 13.81
C LYS A 161 -0.25 3.22 13.73
N PRO A 162 -1.59 3.21 13.56
CA PRO A 162 -2.35 1.98 13.34
C PRO A 162 -1.90 1.28 12.06
N ALA A 163 -1.28 0.12 12.18
CA ALA A 163 -0.79 -0.64 11.04
C ALA A 163 -0.79 -2.14 11.31
N TRP A 164 -1.14 -2.92 10.30
CA TRP A 164 -1.13 -4.38 10.25
C TRP A 164 -0.33 -4.84 9.05
N LEU A 165 0.41 -5.93 9.21
CA LEU A 165 1.16 -6.56 8.12
C LEU A 165 0.72 -8.01 7.99
N LEU A 166 0.18 -8.36 6.82
CA LEU A 166 -0.13 -9.73 6.42
C LEU A 166 1.01 -10.26 5.57
N ASN A 167 1.64 -11.33 6.04
CA ASN A 167 2.61 -12.12 5.28
C ASN A 167 2.07 -13.53 5.08
N TYR A 168 2.01 -13.97 3.84
CA TYR A 168 1.68 -15.35 3.48
C TYR A 168 2.99 -16.05 3.11
N THR A 169 3.51 -16.82 4.04
CA THR A 169 4.83 -17.46 3.93
C THR A 169 4.95 -18.33 2.68
N GLY A 170 6.02 -18.09 1.91
CA GLY A 170 6.31 -18.78 0.66
C GLY A 170 5.44 -18.36 -0.52
N GLU A 171 4.58 -17.34 -0.36
CA GLU A 171 3.85 -16.76 -1.48
C GLU A 171 4.67 -15.71 -2.21
N PRO A 172 4.51 -15.60 -3.56
CA PRO A 172 5.20 -14.60 -4.36
C PRO A 172 4.55 -13.21 -4.22
N HIS A 173 4.74 -12.36 -5.22
CA HIS A 173 4.25 -10.97 -5.27
C HIS A 173 2.75 -10.80 -4.99
N TRP A 174 1.96 -11.84 -5.26
CA TRP A 174 0.54 -11.93 -4.94
C TRP A 174 0.25 -13.32 -4.36
N PRO A 175 -0.65 -13.48 -3.36
CA PRO A 175 -1.03 -14.80 -2.88
C PRO A 175 -1.59 -15.67 -4.01
N MET A 176 -0.95 -16.80 -4.30
CA MET A 176 -1.33 -17.71 -5.39
C MET A 176 -2.17 -18.89 -4.89
N ARG A 177 -1.88 -19.39 -3.69
CA ARG A 177 -2.66 -20.48 -3.09
C ARG A 177 -4.07 -20.00 -2.78
N LEU A 178 -5.07 -20.80 -3.14
CA LEU A 178 -6.48 -20.42 -3.00
C LEU A 178 -6.85 -20.04 -1.56
N ALA A 179 -6.39 -20.81 -0.58
CA ALA A 179 -6.66 -20.52 0.83
C ALA A 179 -6.15 -19.14 1.25
N ASN A 180 -4.91 -18.80 0.87
CA ASN A 180 -4.29 -17.51 1.18
C ASN A 180 -4.98 -16.34 0.46
N ARG A 181 -5.44 -16.57 -0.77
CA ARG A 181 -6.24 -15.58 -1.52
C ARG A 181 -7.56 -15.30 -0.84
N ILE A 182 -8.25 -16.34 -0.39
CA ILE A 182 -9.54 -16.21 0.31
C ILE A 182 -9.32 -15.48 1.64
N ASP A 183 -8.32 -15.87 2.43
CA ASP A 183 -7.98 -15.24 3.70
C ASP A 183 -7.66 -13.75 3.50
N PHE A 184 -6.78 -13.41 2.56
CA PHE A 184 -6.43 -12.02 2.28
C PHE A 184 -7.65 -11.18 1.89
N GLN A 185 -8.50 -11.69 0.97
CA GLN A 185 -9.72 -10.98 0.56
C GLN A 185 -10.67 -10.78 1.73
N LYS A 186 -10.82 -11.77 2.60
CA LYS A 186 -11.67 -11.67 3.79
C LYS A 186 -11.16 -10.62 4.77
N ARG A 187 -9.85 -10.65 5.10
CA ARG A 187 -9.23 -9.65 6.01
C ARG A 187 -9.31 -8.23 5.45
N MET A 188 -9.00 -8.07 4.17
CA MET A 188 -9.10 -6.77 3.50
C MET A 188 -10.56 -6.25 3.49
N PHE A 189 -11.53 -7.12 3.25
CA PHE A 189 -12.94 -6.76 3.31
C PHE A 189 -13.37 -6.37 4.75
N GLN A 190 -12.96 -7.13 5.76
CA GLN A 190 -13.21 -6.80 7.17
C GLN A 190 -12.58 -5.46 7.58
N PHE A 191 -11.34 -5.21 7.13
CA PHE A 191 -10.63 -3.96 7.38
C PHE A 191 -11.40 -2.75 6.85
N PHE A 192 -11.81 -2.79 5.58
CA PHE A 192 -12.60 -1.71 5.00
C PHE A 192 -14.01 -1.60 5.58
N ASN A 193 -14.68 -2.70 5.89
CA ASN A 193 -15.98 -2.66 6.56
C ASN A 193 -15.90 -1.99 7.93
N HIS A 194 -14.85 -2.27 8.69
CA HIS A 194 -14.66 -1.63 9.98
C HIS A 194 -14.55 -0.11 9.85
N TYR A 195 -13.65 0.37 8.98
CA TYR A 195 -13.38 1.80 8.87
C TYR A 195 -14.38 2.59 8.01
N LEU A 196 -15.01 1.95 7.02
CA LEU A 196 -15.88 2.65 6.07
C LEU A 196 -17.37 2.41 6.31
N GLN A 197 -17.74 1.31 6.97
CA GLN A 197 -19.13 0.94 7.23
C GLN A 197 -19.45 0.72 8.72
N ASN A 198 -18.54 1.08 9.62
CA ASN A 198 -18.68 0.96 11.08
C ASN A 198 -18.95 -0.48 11.57
N ALA A 199 -18.48 -1.49 10.84
CA ALA A 199 -18.53 -2.87 11.32
C ALA A 199 -17.65 -3.06 12.56
N PRO A 200 -17.94 -4.02 13.43
CA PRO A 200 -17.07 -4.36 14.56
C PRO A 200 -15.64 -4.65 14.11
N MET A 201 -14.65 -4.27 14.91
CA MET A 201 -13.25 -4.61 14.63
C MET A 201 -13.07 -6.12 14.79
N PRO A 202 -12.54 -6.84 13.79
CA PRO A 202 -12.29 -8.27 13.90
C PRO A 202 -11.16 -8.56 14.89
N LYS A 203 -11.17 -9.74 15.49
CA LYS A 203 -10.22 -10.15 16.53
C LYS A 203 -8.77 -10.05 16.04
N TRP A 204 -8.48 -10.46 14.79
CA TRP A 204 -7.13 -10.40 14.24
C TRP A 204 -6.56 -8.97 14.17
N MET A 205 -7.40 -7.94 14.05
CA MET A 205 -6.96 -6.54 14.08
C MET A 205 -6.75 -6.03 15.50
N ASN A 206 -7.60 -6.47 16.43
CA ASN A 206 -7.59 -5.99 17.81
C ASN A 206 -6.54 -6.71 18.68
N GLU A 207 -6.48 -8.02 18.59
CA GLU A 207 -5.66 -8.88 19.45
C GLU A 207 -4.50 -9.55 18.71
N GLY A 208 -4.60 -9.67 17.40
CA GLY A 208 -3.74 -10.52 16.60
C GLY A 208 -4.17 -11.98 16.64
N VAL A 209 -3.37 -12.83 16.03
CA VAL A 209 -3.51 -14.29 16.09
C VAL A 209 -2.16 -14.85 16.54
N PRO A 210 -2.07 -15.48 17.73
CA PRO A 210 -0.84 -16.10 18.19
C PRO A 210 -0.32 -17.15 17.22
N ALA A 211 1.00 -17.31 17.13
CA ALA A 211 1.61 -18.24 16.18
C ALA A 211 1.15 -19.70 16.38
N GLU A 212 0.92 -20.08 17.63
CA GLU A 212 0.39 -21.40 18.01
C GLU A 212 -1.04 -21.66 17.57
N ASP A 213 -1.83 -20.61 17.33
CA ASP A 213 -3.25 -20.72 16.98
C ASP A 213 -3.51 -20.59 15.47
N GLN A 214 -2.50 -20.23 14.67
CA GLN A 214 -2.66 -19.90 13.24
C GLN A 214 -3.25 -21.02 12.38
N ASP A 215 -3.06 -22.29 12.78
CA ASP A 215 -3.62 -23.45 12.08
C ASP A 215 -5.07 -23.77 12.49
N PHE A 216 -5.56 -23.20 13.58
CA PHE A 216 -6.86 -23.53 14.18
C PHE A 216 -7.82 -22.33 14.23
N GLU A 217 -7.30 -21.14 14.46
CA GLU A 217 -8.10 -19.91 14.55
C GLU A 217 -7.46 -18.77 13.75
N LEU A 218 -8.22 -18.20 12.83
CA LEU A 218 -7.76 -17.10 11.98
C LEU A 218 -8.18 -15.72 12.50
N GLY A 219 -8.93 -15.67 13.62
CA GLY A 219 -9.32 -14.43 14.28
C GLY A 219 -10.33 -13.55 13.50
N TYR A 220 -11.14 -14.17 12.64
CA TYR A 220 -12.14 -13.45 11.87
C TYR A 220 -13.27 -12.86 12.70
#